data_f1482a2627f1f6bed03da36913736ae5
#
_entry.id   f1482a2627f1f6bed03da36913736ae5
#
_cell.length_a   1.000
_cell.length_b   1.000
_cell.length_c   1.000
_cell.angle_alpha   90.00
_cell.angle_beta   90.00
_cell.angle_gamma   90.00
#
_symmetry.space_group_name_H-M   'P 1'
#
loop_
_entity.id
_entity.type
_entity.pdbx_description
1 polymer ?
#
loop_
_entity_poly.entity_id
_entity_poly.type
_entity_poly.pdbx_seq_one_letter_code
_entity_poly.pdbx_strand_id
1 'polypeptide(L)'
;AQTPLDLWVIGELIWKHQPRWVIETGTGEGGSALWYATILNLIGRGGQVITVDRVAPVRSSQFLFYLGSSLERIADIRECVKGDATMVILDSAHEADHVTAELNAYGPLVTVGQYLIIHDTHFNGHPIVTNNNPGPWEAVHDWLLSHPEFVIDRSQERHLLTFCPDGFLRRIN
;
A
#
# COMPACT_ATOMS: atom_id res chain seq x y z
N ALA A 1 -3.54 12.06 1.47
CA ALA A 1 -3.16 12.35 0.07
C ALA A 1 -1.68 12.09 -0.09
N GLN A 2 -1.30 11.36 -1.14
CA GLN A 2 0.08 10.97 -1.41
C GLN A 2 0.88 12.10 -2.07
N THR A 3 2.20 12.14 -1.84
CA THR A 3 3.05 13.10 -2.53
C THR A 3 3.21 12.70 -4.01
N PRO A 4 3.38 13.66 -4.93
CA PRO A 4 3.70 13.32 -6.32
C PRO A 4 5.00 12.50 -6.48
N LEU A 5 5.97 12.65 -5.54
CA LEU A 5 7.23 11.92 -5.55
C LEU A 5 7.02 10.44 -5.22
N ASP A 6 6.21 10.14 -4.21
CA ASP A 6 5.86 8.75 -3.85
C ASP A 6 5.00 8.10 -4.92
N LEU A 7 4.02 8.82 -5.49
CA LEU A 7 3.23 8.33 -6.62
C LEU A 7 4.12 7.96 -7.81
N TRP A 8 5.17 8.75 -8.09
CA TRP A 8 6.13 8.43 -9.14
C TRP A 8 6.88 7.13 -8.84
N VAL A 9 7.44 7.00 -7.63
CA VAL A 9 8.18 5.79 -7.20
C VAL A 9 7.29 4.56 -7.28
N ILE A 10 6.05 4.64 -6.75
CA ILE A 10 5.10 3.53 -6.81
C ILE A 10 4.74 3.18 -8.25
N GLY A 11 4.56 4.18 -9.11
CA GLY A 11 4.33 3.98 -10.54
C GLY A 11 5.48 3.23 -11.22
N GLU A 12 6.74 3.56 -10.90
CA GLU A 12 7.91 2.82 -11.40
C GLU A 12 7.99 1.40 -10.85
N LEU A 13 7.62 1.17 -9.58
CA LEU A 13 7.54 -0.17 -9.01
C LEU A 13 6.48 -1.02 -9.71
N ILE A 14 5.28 -0.46 -9.95
CA ILE A 14 4.22 -1.12 -10.71
C ILE A 14 4.70 -1.44 -12.13
N TRP A 15 5.35 -0.48 -12.80
CA TRP A 15 5.89 -0.70 -14.15
C TRP A 15 6.95 -1.80 -14.20
N LYS A 16 7.85 -1.82 -13.24
CA LYS A 16 8.96 -2.79 -13.16
C LYS A 16 8.48 -4.19 -12.78
N HIS A 17 7.61 -4.30 -11.78
CA HIS A 17 7.19 -5.57 -11.19
C HIS A 17 5.92 -6.15 -11.80
N GLN A 18 5.17 -5.35 -12.57
CA GLN A 18 3.99 -5.74 -13.35
C GLN A 18 3.01 -6.64 -12.56
N PRO A 19 2.53 -6.22 -11.38
CA PRO A 19 1.61 -7.02 -10.61
C PRO A 19 0.29 -7.23 -11.38
N ARG A 20 -0.36 -8.36 -11.15
CA ARG A 20 -1.72 -8.60 -11.61
C ARG A 20 -2.72 -7.75 -10.81
N TRP A 21 -2.44 -7.59 -9.52
CA TRP A 21 -3.27 -6.83 -8.60
C TRP A 21 -2.44 -5.78 -7.85
N VAL A 22 -2.94 -4.56 -7.83
CA VAL A 22 -2.54 -3.53 -6.88
C VAL A 22 -3.71 -3.32 -5.93
N ILE A 23 -3.48 -3.56 -4.64
CA ILE A 23 -4.48 -3.35 -3.60
C ILE A 23 -4.12 -2.09 -2.84
N GLU A 24 -5.09 -1.19 -2.61
CA GLU A 24 -4.94 0.03 -1.82
C GLU A 24 -5.97 0.04 -0.70
N THR A 25 -5.56 0.30 0.54
CA THR A 25 -6.46 0.67 1.63
C THR A 25 -6.47 2.18 1.78
N GLY A 26 -7.66 2.80 1.93
CA GLY A 26 -7.79 4.26 1.96
C GLY A 26 -7.88 4.87 0.55
N THR A 27 -9.04 4.76 -0.08
CA THR A 27 -9.29 5.28 -1.43
C THR A 27 -9.28 6.81 -1.49
N GLY A 28 -9.78 7.48 -0.44
CA GLY A 28 -10.02 8.91 -0.46
C GLY A 28 -10.86 9.34 -1.68
N GLU A 29 -10.35 10.26 -2.47
CA GLU A 29 -11.01 10.71 -3.71
C GLU A 29 -10.72 9.81 -4.92
N GLY A 30 -9.89 8.77 -4.79
CA GLY A 30 -9.56 7.80 -5.84
C GLY A 30 -8.44 8.22 -6.79
N GLY A 31 -7.72 9.31 -6.49
CA GLY A 31 -6.67 9.82 -7.37
C GLY A 31 -5.47 8.86 -7.52
N SER A 32 -4.99 8.27 -6.43
CA SER A 32 -3.93 7.26 -6.42
C SER A 32 -4.36 5.98 -7.14
N ALA A 33 -5.54 5.46 -6.83
CA ALA A 33 -6.10 4.28 -7.50
C ALA A 33 -6.19 4.48 -9.01
N LEU A 34 -6.62 5.67 -9.46
CA LEU A 34 -6.67 6.02 -10.88
C LEU A 34 -5.28 6.06 -11.51
N TRP A 35 -4.30 6.61 -10.80
CA TRP A 35 -2.91 6.65 -11.26
C TRP A 35 -2.34 5.23 -11.44
N TYR A 36 -2.51 4.35 -10.45
CA TYR A 36 -2.05 2.96 -10.53
C TYR A 36 -2.74 2.19 -11.67
N ALA A 37 -4.05 2.38 -11.83
CA ALA A 37 -4.80 1.79 -12.93
C ALA A 37 -4.30 2.28 -14.31
N THR A 38 -3.94 3.56 -14.41
CA THR A 38 -3.36 4.12 -15.64
C THR A 38 -2.03 3.44 -16.00
N ILE A 39 -1.14 3.25 -15.02
CA ILE A 39 0.14 2.53 -15.25
C ILE A 39 -0.11 1.09 -15.68
N LEU A 40 -1.00 0.36 -14.99
CA LEU A 40 -1.35 -1.01 -15.34
C LEU A 40 -1.95 -1.13 -16.75
N ASN A 41 -2.78 -0.17 -17.16
CA ASN A 41 -3.34 -0.09 -18.51
C ASN A 41 -2.24 0.16 -19.57
N LEU A 42 -1.28 1.03 -19.28
CA LEU A 42 -0.12 1.27 -20.17
C LEU A 42 0.76 0.03 -20.33
N ILE A 43 0.91 -0.78 -19.28
CA ILE A 43 1.61 -2.06 -19.34
C ILE A 43 0.88 -3.06 -20.26
N GLY A 44 -0.45 -3.00 -20.33
CA GLY A 44 -1.26 -3.78 -21.28
C GLY A 44 -1.35 -5.28 -20.97
N ARG A 45 -1.05 -5.73 -19.73
CA ARG A 45 -1.11 -7.13 -19.29
C ARG A 45 -2.37 -7.48 -18.49
N GLY A 46 -3.37 -6.59 -18.49
CA GLY A 46 -4.65 -6.81 -17.82
C GLY A 46 -4.58 -6.70 -16.30
N GLY A 47 -3.53 -6.07 -15.74
CA GLY A 47 -3.46 -5.76 -14.31
C GLY A 47 -4.61 -4.86 -13.88
N GLN A 48 -5.05 -4.98 -12.62
CA GLN A 48 -6.19 -4.25 -12.07
C GLN A 48 -5.88 -3.70 -10.68
N VAL A 49 -6.61 -2.64 -10.30
CA VAL A 49 -6.55 -2.04 -8.96
C VAL A 49 -7.79 -2.44 -8.18
N ILE A 50 -7.58 -2.84 -6.93
CA ILE A 50 -8.62 -2.94 -5.91
C ILE A 50 -8.36 -1.85 -4.89
N THR A 51 -9.38 -1.08 -4.53
CA THR A 51 -9.26 -0.10 -3.45
C THR A 51 -10.46 -0.19 -2.51
N VAL A 52 -10.23 0.10 -1.22
CA VAL A 52 -11.24 -0.04 -0.16
C VAL A 52 -11.26 1.19 0.73
N ASP A 53 -12.46 1.69 1.00
CA ASP A 53 -12.68 2.82 1.91
C ASP A 53 -14.09 2.78 2.52
N ARG A 54 -14.26 3.43 3.66
CA ARG A 54 -15.56 3.63 4.33
C ARG A 54 -16.44 4.66 3.62
N VAL A 55 -15.86 5.46 2.75
CA VAL A 55 -16.55 6.50 1.96
C VAL A 55 -16.34 6.20 0.48
N ALA A 56 -17.42 6.21 -0.28
CA ALA A 56 -17.32 5.98 -1.71
C ALA A 56 -16.64 7.19 -2.42
N PRO A 57 -15.59 6.93 -3.23
CA PRO A 57 -14.94 7.97 -4.00
C PRO A 57 -15.83 8.47 -5.14
N VAL A 58 -15.38 9.49 -5.83
CA VAL A 58 -15.91 9.83 -7.16
C VAL A 58 -15.75 8.60 -8.04
N ARG A 59 -16.85 8.10 -8.60
CA ARG A 59 -16.89 6.81 -9.32
C ARG A 59 -15.88 6.77 -10.46
N SER A 60 -15.06 5.71 -10.49
CA SER A 60 -14.21 5.37 -11.62
C SER A 60 -14.51 3.95 -12.08
N SER A 61 -14.62 3.75 -13.39
CA SER A 61 -14.68 2.41 -14.01
C SER A 61 -13.31 1.75 -14.16
N GLN A 62 -12.25 2.41 -13.73
CA GLN A 62 -10.87 1.95 -13.95
C GLN A 62 -10.31 1.14 -12.78
N PHE A 63 -11.02 1.05 -11.66
CA PHE A 63 -10.63 0.24 -10.50
C PHE A 63 -11.85 -0.40 -9.83
N LEU A 64 -11.62 -1.48 -9.11
CA LEU A 64 -12.64 -2.13 -8.28
C LEU A 64 -12.66 -1.46 -6.92
N PHE A 65 -13.82 -0.98 -6.50
CA PHE A 65 -14.01 -0.33 -5.21
C PHE A 65 -14.84 -1.18 -4.27
N TYR A 66 -14.34 -1.40 -3.06
CA TYR A 66 -15.05 -2.05 -1.97
C TYR A 66 -15.43 -1.04 -0.89
N LEU A 67 -16.72 -0.84 -0.66
CA LEU A 67 -17.22 0.01 0.42
C LEU A 67 -17.15 -0.72 1.76
N GLY A 68 -16.45 -0.17 2.74
CA GLY A 68 -16.32 -0.71 4.10
C GLY A 68 -14.96 -0.49 4.71
N SER A 69 -14.72 -1.03 5.89
CA SER A 69 -13.40 -1.08 6.51
C SER A 69 -12.48 -2.03 5.74
N SER A 70 -11.20 -1.69 5.62
CA SER A 70 -10.18 -2.55 5.04
C SER A 70 -10.16 -3.94 5.68
N LEU A 71 -10.29 -4.01 7.01
CA LEU A 71 -10.28 -5.27 7.76
C LEU A 71 -11.57 -6.09 7.58
N GLU A 72 -12.71 -5.45 7.31
CA GLU A 72 -13.97 -6.15 7.01
C GLU A 72 -13.97 -6.75 5.61
N ARG A 73 -13.30 -6.08 4.64
CA ARG A 73 -13.29 -6.47 3.23
C ARG A 73 -12.16 -7.43 2.84
N ILE A 74 -11.27 -7.76 3.78
CA ILE A 74 -10.11 -8.60 3.47
C ILE A 74 -10.49 -9.98 2.88
N ALA A 75 -11.59 -10.59 3.33
CA ALA A 75 -12.03 -11.89 2.83
C ALA A 75 -12.45 -11.81 1.36
N ASP A 76 -13.20 -10.77 0.99
CA ASP A 76 -13.65 -10.52 -0.39
C ASP A 76 -12.45 -10.25 -1.31
N ILE A 77 -11.51 -9.45 -0.84
CA ILE A 77 -10.29 -9.08 -1.58
C ILE A 77 -9.40 -10.31 -1.79
N ARG A 78 -9.19 -11.12 -0.75
CA ARG A 78 -8.41 -12.35 -0.82
C ARG A 78 -8.98 -13.34 -1.84
N GLU A 79 -10.29 -13.49 -1.89
CA GLU A 79 -10.97 -14.35 -2.87
C GLU A 79 -10.78 -13.81 -4.30
N CYS A 80 -10.76 -12.48 -4.46
CA CYS A 80 -10.56 -11.84 -5.76
C CYS A 80 -9.15 -12.09 -6.32
N VAL A 81 -8.09 -11.97 -5.49
CA VAL A 81 -6.69 -12.02 -5.97
C VAL A 81 -6.12 -13.43 -6.09
N LYS A 82 -6.62 -14.41 -5.35
CA LYS A 82 -6.34 -15.88 -5.45
C LYS A 82 -4.89 -16.29 -5.72
N GLY A 83 -3.91 -15.57 -5.17
CA GLY A 83 -2.49 -15.90 -5.31
C GLY A 83 -1.82 -15.40 -6.58
N ASP A 84 -2.50 -14.59 -7.38
CA ASP A 84 -1.88 -13.85 -8.48
C ASP A 84 -0.84 -12.83 -7.96
N ALA A 85 0.07 -12.40 -8.83
CA ALA A 85 1.08 -11.40 -8.51
C ALA A 85 0.43 -10.12 -7.94
N THR A 86 0.63 -9.87 -6.63
CA THR A 86 -0.08 -8.84 -5.88
C THR A 86 0.89 -7.91 -5.15
N MET A 87 0.71 -6.61 -5.34
CA MET A 87 1.32 -5.51 -4.60
C MET A 87 0.25 -4.86 -3.71
N VAL A 88 0.64 -4.44 -2.51
CA VAL A 88 -0.29 -3.82 -1.54
C VAL A 88 0.24 -2.46 -1.10
N ILE A 89 -0.68 -1.49 -0.94
CA ILE A 89 -0.41 -0.14 -0.45
C ILE A 89 -1.40 0.13 0.69
N LEU A 90 -0.88 0.38 1.89
CA LEU A 90 -1.66 0.72 3.08
C LEU A 90 -1.62 2.24 3.28
N ASP A 91 -2.75 2.90 3.10
CA ASP A 91 -2.93 4.37 3.21
C ASP A 91 -4.30 4.70 3.84
N SER A 92 -4.71 3.95 4.88
CA SER A 92 -6.03 4.11 5.50
C SER A 92 -5.97 4.94 6.80
N ALA A 93 -5.94 4.29 7.94
CA ALA A 93 -5.78 4.92 9.26
C ALA A 93 -4.31 4.85 9.70
N HIS A 94 -3.90 5.78 10.57
CA HIS A 94 -2.48 5.96 10.90
C HIS A 94 -2.15 5.63 12.37
N GLU A 95 -3.08 5.02 13.10
CA GLU A 95 -2.84 4.47 14.43
C GLU A 95 -2.10 3.13 14.32
N ALA A 96 -1.06 2.92 15.12
CA ALA A 96 -0.21 1.73 15.06
C ALA A 96 -0.98 0.41 15.15
N ASP A 97 -2.01 0.33 16.03
CA ASP A 97 -2.82 -0.86 16.19
C ASP A 97 -3.59 -1.21 14.90
N HIS A 98 -4.15 -0.18 14.22
CA HIS A 98 -4.85 -0.38 12.96
C HIS A 98 -3.90 -0.81 11.85
N VAL A 99 -2.76 -0.12 11.72
CA VAL A 99 -1.73 -0.46 10.72
C VAL A 99 -1.19 -1.88 10.96
N THR A 100 -0.95 -2.27 12.21
CA THR A 100 -0.54 -3.64 12.56
C THR A 100 -1.59 -4.67 12.14
N ALA A 101 -2.86 -4.37 12.35
CA ALA A 101 -3.94 -5.25 11.91
C ALA A 101 -4.00 -5.37 10.37
N GLU A 102 -3.79 -4.27 9.64
CA GLU A 102 -3.70 -4.30 8.18
C GLU A 102 -2.44 -5.05 7.69
N LEU A 103 -1.27 -4.83 8.30
CA LEU A 103 -0.05 -5.59 8.00
C LEU A 103 -0.28 -7.11 8.12
N ASN A 104 -0.92 -7.55 9.20
CA ASN A 104 -1.25 -8.96 9.41
C ASN A 104 -2.28 -9.50 8.39
N ALA A 105 -3.24 -8.67 7.99
CA ALA A 105 -4.31 -9.07 7.08
C ALA A 105 -3.86 -9.09 5.61
N TYR A 106 -3.12 -8.08 5.18
CA TYR A 106 -2.74 -7.84 3.79
C TYR A 106 -1.32 -8.30 3.44
N GLY A 107 -0.38 -8.33 4.38
CA GLY A 107 0.98 -8.82 4.17
C GLY A 107 1.02 -10.20 3.50
N PRO A 108 0.22 -11.19 3.95
CA PRO A 108 0.16 -12.50 3.30
C PRO A 108 -0.30 -12.50 1.84
N LEU A 109 -0.98 -11.43 1.37
CA LEU A 109 -1.42 -11.30 -0.03
C LEU A 109 -0.30 -10.83 -0.97
N VAL A 110 0.71 -10.15 -0.44
CA VAL A 110 1.86 -9.69 -1.24
C VAL A 110 2.62 -10.91 -1.73
N THR A 111 2.82 -11.05 -3.02
CA THR A 111 3.59 -12.19 -3.57
C THR A 111 5.09 -11.93 -3.55
N VAL A 112 5.89 -12.99 -3.56
CA VAL A 112 7.36 -12.90 -3.56
C VAL A 112 7.86 -12.01 -4.69
N GLY A 113 8.76 -11.09 -4.39
CA GLY A 113 9.30 -10.09 -5.31
C GLY A 113 8.47 -8.82 -5.43
N GLN A 114 7.22 -8.81 -4.94
CA GLN A 114 6.37 -7.62 -4.88
C GLN A 114 6.58 -6.81 -3.60
N TYR A 115 5.88 -5.67 -3.48
CA TYR A 115 6.00 -4.73 -2.38
C TYR A 115 4.73 -4.65 -1.54
N LEU A 116 4.93 -4.49 -0.24
CA LEU A 116 3.98 -3.96 0.72
C LEU A 116 4.45 -2.54 1.06
N ILE A 117 3.65 -1.53 0.71
CA ILE A 117 4.01 -0.12 0.89
C ILE A 117 3.11 0.47 1.95
N ILE A 118 3.70 1.09 2.96
CA ILE A 118 3.00 1.71 4.07
C ILE A 118 3.19 3.22 3.98
N HIS A 119 2.08 3.95 3.80
CA HIS A 119 2.07 5.41 3.77
C HIS A 119 2.13 6.01 5.17
N ASP A 120 2.50 7.29 5.19
CA ASP A 120 2.50 8.16 6.37
C ASP A 120 3.36 7.66 7.55
N THR A 121 4.37 6.82 7.26
CA THR A 121 5.40 6.43 8.22
C THR A 121 6.25 7.61 8.68
N HIS A 122 6.17 8.77 8.02
CA HIS A 122 6.85 10.00 8.44
C HIS A 122 6.20 10.68 9.65
N PHE A 123 5.02 10.26 10.09
CA PHE A 123 4.33 10.81 11.26
C PHE A 123 5.04 10.48 12.58
N ASN A 124 4.67 11.18 13.63
CA ASN A 124 5.09 10.92 15.02
C ASN A 124 6.60 11.10 15.28
N GLY A 125 7.25 12.02 14.55
CA GLY A 125 8.68 12.32 14.73
C GLY A 125 9.61 11.64 13.74
N HIS A 126 9.08 11.03 12.67
CA HIS A 126 9.84 10.32 11.63
C HIS A 126 9.86 11.03 10.25
N PRO A 127 10.28 12.29 10.07
CA PRO A 127 10.71 13.30 11.04
C PRO A 127 9.71 14.46 11.26
N ILE A 128 8.52 14.47 10.60
CA ILE A 128 7.80 15.72 10.32
C ILE A 128 6.75 16.07 11.39
N VAL A 129 5.99 15.14 11.92
CA VAL A 129 4.93 15.39 12.89
C VAL A 129 5.24 14.69 14.19
N THR A 130 5.37 15.47 15.26
CA THR A 130 5.52 14.93 16.61
C THR A 130 4.17 14.94 17.30
N ASN A 131 3.58 13.79 17.51
CA ASN A 131 2.60 13.55 18.55
C ASN A 131 3.09 12.34 19.36
N ASN A 132 2.56 12.11 20.53
CA ASN A 132 3.05 11.05 21.43
C ASN A 132 2.34 9.70 21.18
N ASN A 133 1.67 9.52 20.04
CA ASN A 133 0.97 8.28 19.70
C ASN A 133 1.80 7.46 18.73
N PRO A 134 1.98 6.14 18.97
CA PRO A 134 2.57 5.25 18.00
C PRO A 134 1.79 5.30 16.68
N GLY A 135 2.52 5.25 15.55
CA GLY A 135 1.95 5.35 14.22
C GLY A 135 2.43 4.25 13.26
N PRO A 136 2.34 4.51 11.95
CA PRO A 136 2.70 3.51 10.95
C PRO A 136 4.15 3.07 11.02
N TRP A 137 5.10 3.96 11.37
CA TRP A 137 6.52 3.62 11.47
C TRP A 137 6.78 2.58 12.57
N GLU A 138 6.23 2.80 13.77
CA GLU A 138 6.34 1.87 14.89
C GLU A 138 5.70 0.53 14.55
N ALA A 139 4.50 0.54 13.93
CA ALA A 139 3.82 -0.66 13.49
C ALA A 139 4.67 -1.49 12.51
N VAL A 140 5.30 -0.85 11.53
CA VAL A 140 6.20 -1.51 10.56
C VAL A 140 7.38 -2.15 11.27
N HIS A 141 8.08 -1.41 12.14
CA HIS A 141 9.29 -1.91 12.81
C HIS A 141 8.99 -3.06 13.76
N ASP A 142 7.90 -2.98 14.53
CA ASP A 142 7.50 -4.06 15.44
C ASP A 142 7.05 -5.30 14.64
N TRP A 143 6.29 -5.12 13.57
CA TRP A 143 5.79 -6.21 12.74
C TRP A 143 6.94 -6.99 12.05
N LEU A 144 7.96 -6.28 11.56
CA LEU A 144 9.11 -6.89 10.89
C LEU A 144 9.93 -7.82 11.81
N LEU A 145 9.87 -7.67 13.14
CA LEU A 145 10.56 -8.57 14.07
C LEU A 145 10.11 -10.03 13.93
N SER A 146 8.89 -10.27 13.47
CA SER A 146 8.30 -11.59 13.28
C SER A 146 8.06 -11.97 11.82
N HIS A 147 8.41 -11.10 10.87
CA HIS A 147 8.16 -11.30 9.44
C HIS A 147 9.45 -11.17 8.60
N PRO A 148 10.41 -12.13 8.77
CA PRO A 148 11.70 -12.06 8.08
C PRO A 148 11.60 -12.25 6.55
N GLU A 149 10.43 -12.62 6.04
CA GLU A 149 10.12 -12.69 4.61
C GLU A 149 10.00 -11.31 3.95
N PHE A 150 9.96 -10.22 4.74
CA PHE A 150 9.97 -8.85 4.25
C PHE A 150 11.25 -8.12 4.65
N VAL A 151 11.73 -7.25 3.76
CA VAL A 151 12.88 -6.38 4.02
C VAL A 151 12.55 -4.94 3.62
N ILE A 152 13.04 -3.98 4.40
CA ILE A 152 12.93 -2.56 4.05
C ILE A 152 13.84 -2.28 2.85
N ASP A 153 13.27 -1.75 1.77
CA ASP A 153 14.02 -1.33 0.58
C ASP A 153 14.17 0.19 0.54
N ARG A 154 15.14 0.71 1.27
CA ARG A 154 15.47 2.15 1.31
C ARG A 154 15.93 2.73 -0.03
N SER A 155 16.25 1.90 -1.01
CA SER A 155 16.58 2.40 -2.35
C SER A 155 15.40 3.07 -3.05
N GLN A 156 14.18 2.89 -2.55
CA GLN A 156 12.98 3.55 -3.04
C GLN A 156 12.80 4.96 -2.46
N GLU A 157 13.47 5.31 -1.38
CA GLU A 157 13.50 6.64 -0.76
C GLU A 157 14.48 7.60 -1.45
N ARG A 158 14.55 7.54 -2.78
CA ARG A 158 15.60 8.19 -3.58
C ARG A 158 15.33 9.64 -3.95
N HIS A 159 14.16 10.15 -3.63
CA HIS A 159 13.80 11.55 -3.85
C HIS A 159 13.99 12.39 -2.58
N LEU A 160 13.95 13.72 -2.75
CA LEU A 160 14.20 14.67 -1.67
C LEU A 160 13.22 14.52 -0.49
N LEU A 161 12.01 14.03 -0.76
CA LEU A 161 10.93 13.89 0.20
C LEU A 161 10.16 12.60 -0.08
N THR A 162 9.88 11.84 0.99
CA THR A 162 8.92 10.73 0.98
C THR A 162 8.03 10.80 2.22
N PHE A 163 6.78 10.36 2.10
CA PHE A 163 5.87 10.13 3.22
C PHE A 163 5.94 8.67 3.71
N CYS A 164 6.82 7.87 3.11
CA CYS A 164 6.99 6.46 3.41
C CYS A 164 8.42 6.11 3.88
N PRO A 165 9.06 6.86 4.82
CA PRO A 165 10.37 6.45 5.34
C PRO A 165 10.27 5.06 5.99
N ASP A 166 11.16 4.13 5.61
CA ASP A 166 11.13 2.71 5.98
C ASP A 166 9.81 1.98 5.60
N GLY A 167 8.92 2.61 4.83
CA GLY A 167 7.61 2.08 4.45
C GLY A 167 7.59 1.26 3.16
N PHE A 168 8.69 1.11 2.43
CA PHE A 168 8.77 0.26 1.24
C PHE A 168 9.30 -1.12 1.62
N LEU A 169 8.39 -2.07 1.86
CA LEU A 169 8.74 -3.44 2.25
C LEU A 169 8.70 -4.36 1.03
N ARG A 170 9.81 -4.99 0.69
CA ARG A 170 9.87 -5.97 -0.38
C ARG A 170 9.75 -7.39 0.19
N ARG A 171 8.85 -8.21 -0.35
CA ARG A 171 8.76 -9.62 0.00
C ARG A 171 9.83 -10.41 -0.73
N ILE A 172 10.67 -11.14 0.02
CA ILE A 172 11.83 -11.89 -0.50
C ILE A 172 11.66 -13.41 -0.45
N ASN A 173 10.71 -13.90 0.35
CA ASN A 173 10.38 -15.33 0.51
C ASN A 173 8.88 -15.57 0.55
#